data_86584fdc26fad38c8644450413f6510b
#
_entry.id   86584fdc26fad38c8644450413f6510b
#
_cell.length_a   1.000
_cell.length_b   1.000
_cell.length_c   1.000
_cell.angle_alpha   90.00
_cell.angle_beta   90.00
_cell.angle_gamma   90.00
#
_symmetry.space_group_name_H-M   'P 1'
#
loop_
_entity.id
_entity.type
_entity.pdbx_description
1 polymer ?
#
loop_
_entity_poly.entity_id
_entity_poly.type
_entity_poly.pdbx_seq_one_letter_code
_entity_poly.pdbx_strand_id
1 'polypeptide(L)'
;MKIDLLPRLQRLGATLMLPIAVLPVAGLLLRLGQPDVFGVEVMAQAGNAVFANLALLFAIGVAVGFARDNNGAAALAGAIGYLVLTTVMKTVDPALDMGVLAGIVAGAIAGGLYNRYRGVVLPPYLAFFAGKRFVPIVTALACLLLGIVLAYAWAPVQAAIHVAGAWLTTAGPAGAFVFGLLNRLLLVTGLHHLINTLAWFVFGNYADPATGAAVAGDLHRYFAGDPGAGLFMTGFFPVMMFGLPAACLAMYHETPRARRALVGGMLFSMALTSFLTGITEPIEFSFMFLAPVLYGLHALLTGLSMALCDWLQIRLGFTFSAGAIDYVLAYGLSSRGWLALPLGLAYALVYYGLSRFFIRRFNLPTPGRDDIVPAAPAEGAAQPAAGSTGQRYVEALGGAANLVVVDACTTRLRLKVADVGAVSEPRLKALGVRGVLKRPPNVVQVVVGPQAEQVAGDIRAVLEQAEQAEQAGTAAPDTVAEAGGFDPDWWIAALGGAANIAAISVEALTRLRVVVRERARVRAEDLAGSPLMWVGDDTAHIAFGHAADQHAAALQRALQARPQ
;
A
#
# COMPACT_ATOMS: atom_id res chain seq x y z
N MET A 1 -20.30 -7.43 -21.33
CA MET A 1 -19.10 -7.10 -20.55
C MET A 1 -19.47 -7.24 -19.08
N LYS A 2 -19.25 -8.43 -18.47
CA LYS A 2 -19.50 -8.61 -17.02
C LYS A 2 -18.43 -7.79 -16.29
N ILE A 3 -18.85 -6.74 -15.61
CA ILE A 3 -17.97 -5.96 -14.76
C ILE A 3 -17.66 -6.83 -13.55
N ASP A 4 -16.44 -7.38 -13.46
CA ASP A 4 -15.99 -8.09 -12.27
C ASP A 4 -15.86 -7.09 -11.12
N LEU A 5 -16.96 -6.90 -10.41
CA LEU A 5 -17.09 -5.93 -9.32
C LEU A 5 -16.20 -6.31 -8.12
N LEU A 6 -16.13 -7.60 -7.79
CA LEU A 6 -15.41 -8.11 -6.62
C LEU A 6 -13.90 -7.77 -6.63
N PRO A 7 -13.14 -7.98 -7.73
CA PRO A 7 -11.73 -7.58 -7.78
C PRO A 7 -11.51 -6.07 -7.63
N ARG A 8 -12.46 -5.25 -8.12
CA ARG A 8 -12.39 -3.78 -7.97
C ARG A 8 -12.61 -3.35 -6.52
N LEU A 9 -13.59 -3.96 -5.84
CA LEU A 9 -13.85 -3.72 -4.42
C LEU A 9 -12.69 -4.17 -3.55
N GLN A 10 -12.11 -5.34 -3.83
CA GLN A 10 -10.92 -5.82 -3.13
C GLN A 10 -9.71 -4.89 -3.32
N ARG A 11 -9.55 -4.32 -4.52
CA ARG A 11 -8.52 -3.34 -4.77
C ARG A 11 -8.77 -2.04 -3.98
N LEU A 12 -10.01 -1.57 -3.93
CA LEU A 12 -10.38 -0.43 -3.09
C LEU A 12 -10.02 -0.69 -1.63
N GLY A 13 -10.45 -1.84 -1.06
CA GLY A 13 -10.10 -2.21 0.31
C GLY A 13 -8.59 -2.21 0.57
N ALA A 14 -7.80 -2.78 -0.34
CA ALA A 14 -6.34 -2.78 -0.20
C ALA A 14 -5.73 -1.37 -0.22
N THR A 15 -6.26 -0.45 -1.03
CA THR A 15 -5.74 0.93 -1.10
C THR A 15 -6.09 1.77 0.13
N LEU A 16 -7.16 1.41 0.85
CA LEU A 16 -7.54 2.07 2.10
C LEU A 16 -6.57 1.77 3.26
N MET A 17 -5.80 0.67 3.17
CA MET A 17 -4.87 0.28 4.24
C MET A 17 -3.72 1.30 4.42
N LEU A 18 -3.25 1.94 3.34
CA LEU A 18 -2.11 2.87 3.42
C LEU A 18 -2.41 4.11 4.30
N PRO A 19 -3.49 4.88 4.09
CA PRO A 19 -3.82 6.00 4.96
C PRO A 19 -4.19 5.55 6.38
N ILE A 20 -4.78 4.36 6.55
CA ILE A 20 -5.14 3.81 7.86
C ILE A 20 -3.88 3.48 8.69
N ALA A 21 -2.78 3.07 8.06
CA ALA A 21 -1.54 2.73 8.76
C ALA A 21 -0.91 3.91 9.54
N VAL A 22 -1.31 5.16 9.25
CA VAL A 22 -0.85 6.35 9.99
C VAL A 22 -1.64 6.57 11.28
N LEU A 23 -2.88 6.07 11.36
CA LEU A 23 -3.79 6.33 12.49
C LEU A 23 -3.25 5.86 13.86
N PRO A 24 -2.51 4.73 13.99
CA PRO A 24 -1.94 4.33 15.28
C PRO A 24 -1.05 5.39 15.90
N VAL A 25 -0.17 5.99 15.11
CA VAL A 25 0.74 7.03 15.59
C VAL A 25 -0.02 8.31 15.91
N ALA A 26 -0.95 8.71 15.07
CA ALA A 26 -1.81 9.87 15.30
C ALA A 26 -2.64 9.72 16.56
N GLY A 27 -3.26 8.54 16.75
CA GLY A 27 -4.05 8.23 17.94
C GLY A 27 -3.21 8.20 19.21
N LEU A 28 -2.02 7.60 19.16
CA LEU A 28 -1.11 7.57 20.29
C LEU A 28 -0.66 8.99 20.68
N LEU A 29 -0.30 9.84 19.74
CA LEU A 29 0.06 11.24 19.98
C LEU A 29 -1.12 12.01 20.59
N LEU A 30 -2.32 11.87 20.00
CA LEU A 30 -3.53 12.50 20.51
C LEU A 30 -3.77 12.09 21.97
N ARG A 31 -3.69 10.80 22.26
CA ARG A 31 -4.00 10.26 23.60
C ARG A 31 -2.95 10.60 24.64
N LEU A 32 -1.67 10.43 24.33
CA LEU A 32 -0.59 10.78 25.26
C LEU A 32 -0.53 12.29 25.55
N GLY A 33 -0.98 13.12 24.60
CA GLY A 33 -1.05 14.57 24.76
C GLY A 33 -2.20 15.07 25.66
N GLN A 34 -3.21 14.21 25.98
CA GLN A 34 -4.36 14.62 26.78
C GLN A 34 -3.99 14.99 28.23
N PRO A 35 -4.75 15.91 28.87
CA PRO A 35 -4.46 16.40 30.24
C PRO A 35 -4.44 15.30 31.31
N ASP A 36 -5.18 14.21 31.11
CA ASP A 36 -5.26 13.07 32.01
C ASP A 36 -4.13 12.04 31.86
N VAL A 37 -3.22 12.25 30.89
CA VAL A 37 -2.02 11.41 30.69
C VAL A 37 -0.76 12.26 30.90
N PHE A 38 -0.22 12.88 29.87
CA PHE A 38 0.98 13.72 29.99
C PHE A 38 0.68 15.23 29.96
N GLY A 39 -0.51 15.65 29.51
CA GLY A 39 -0.90 17.04 29.41
C GLY A 39 -0.05 17.87 28.44
N VAL A 40 0.51 17.23 27.41
CA VAL A 40 1.37 17.90 26.40
C VAL A 40 0.53 18.28 25.19
N GLU A 41 0.00 19.49 25.19
CA GLU A 41 -0.92 19.97 24.15
C GLU A 41 -0.34 19.86 22.73
N VAL A 42 0.96 20.10 22.56
CA VAL A 42 1.62 19.97 21.24
C VAL A 42 1.48 18.55 20.67
N MET A 43 1.55 17.52 21.52
CA MET A 43 1.34 16.13 21.11
C MET A 43 -0.12 15.89 20.72
N ALA A 44 -1.07 16.39 21.55
CA ALA A 44 -2.49 16.26 21.26
C ALA A 44 -2.86 16.92 19.93
N GLN A 45 -2.38 18.14 19.69
CA GLN A 45 -2.64 18.87 18.44
C GLN A 45 -1.96 18.23 17.24
N ALA A 46 -0.75 17.69 17.38
CA ALA A 46 -0.09 16.94 16.30
C ALA A 46 -0.89 15.69 15.89
N GLY A 47 -1.40 14.94 16.87
CA GLY A 47 -2.29 13.79 16.60
C GLY A 47 -3.61 14.24 15.95
N ASN A 48 -4.24 15.29 16.48
CA ASN A 48 -5.49 15.83 15.94
C ASN A 48 -5.35 16.35 14.50
N ALA A 49 -4.20 16.93 14.13
CA ALA A 49 -3.95 17.40 12.79
C ALA A 49 -4.07 16.29 11.73
N VAL A 50 -3.70 15.05 12.07
CA VAL A 50 -3.87 13.89 11.19
C VAL A 50 -5.36 13.55 11.04
N PHE A 51 -6.11 13.49 12.14
CA PHE A 51 -7.54 13.18 12.11
C PHE A 51 -8.36 14.26 11.39
N ALA A 52 -8.04 15.53 11.61
CA ALA A 52 -8.70 16.67 10.94
C ALA A 52 -8.51 16.64 9.41
N ASN A 53 -7.41 16.08 8.92
CA ASN A 53 -7.10 15.97 7.50
C ASN A 53 -7.28 14.55 6.95
N LEU A 54 -8.01 13.70 7.66
CA LEU A 54 -8.15 12.29 7.32
C LEU A 54 -8.70 12.08 5.90
N ALA A 55 -9.71 12.84 5.49
CA ALA A 55 -10.28 12.77 4.15
C ALA A 55 -9.26 13.08 3.03
N LEU A 56 -8.37 14.05 3.26
CA LEU A 56 -7.27 14.37 2.34
C LEU A 56 -6.23 13.23 2.29
N LEU A 57 -5.90 12.66 3.44
CA LEU A 57 -4.98 11.51 3.50
C LEU A 57 -5.54 10.30 2.75
N PHE A 58 -6.86 10.06 2.85
CA PHE A 58 -7.52 9.02 2.05
C PHE A 58 -7.49 9.34 0.56
N ALA A 59 -7.68 10.59 0.14
CA ALA A 59 -7.59 10.98 -1.26
C ALA A 59 -6.19 10.69 -1.84
N ILE A 60 -5.15 11.02 -1.09
CA ILE A 60 -3.75 10.77 -1.48
C ILE A 60 -3.48 9.26 -1.53
N GLY A 61 -3.77 8.54 -0.43
CA GLY A 61 -3.47 7.11 -0.31
C GLY A 61 -4.21 6.25 -1.33
N VAL A 62 -5.51 6.52 -1.55
CA VAL A 62 -6.32 5.83 -2.55
C VAL A 62 -5.81 6.13 -3.96
N ALA A 63 -5.47 7.38 -4.29
CA ALA A 63 -4.95 7.73 -5.59
C ALA A 63 -3.63 6.99 -5.91
N VAL A 64 -2.71 6.93 -4.95
CA VAL A 64 -1.44 6.18 -5.08
C VAL A 64 -1.71 4.69 -5.24
N GLY A 65 -2.54 4.10 -4.39
CA GLY A 65 -2.84 2.68 -4.42
C GLY A 65 -3.62 2.22 -5.67
N PHE A 66 -4.38 3.13 -6.31
CA PHE A 66 -5.00 2.88 -7.62
C PHE A 66 -4.04 3.11 -8.79
N ALA A 67 -2.98 3.90 -8.63
CA ALA A 67 -1.95 4.05 -9.65
C ALA A 67 -1.16 2.75 -9.83
N ARG A 68 -0.84 2.40 -11.08
CA ARG A 68 -0.13 1.12 -11.38
C ARG A 68 1.31 1.09 -10.88
N ASP A 69 1.93 2.26 -10.78
CA ASP A 69 3.33 2.46 -10.40
C ASP A 69 3.50 3.27 -9.12
N ASN A 70 2.44 3.40 -8.31
CA ASN A 70 2.42 4.11 -7.02
C ASN A 70 3.05 5.51 -7.07
N ASN A 71 2.82 6.24 -8.16
CA ASN A 71 3.52 7.48 -8.50
C ASN A 71 3.00 8.70 -7.73
N GLY A 72 3.90 9.59 -7.31
CA GLY A 72 3.56 10.82 -6.60
C GLY A 72 2.68 11.79 -7.39
N ALA A 73 2.66 11.74 -8.74
CA ALA A 73 1.74 12.54 -9.53
C ALA A 73 0.27 12.13 -9.32
N ALA A 74 0.01 10.85 -9.03
CA ALA A 74 -1.32 10.39 -8.64
C ALA A 74 -1.70 10.93 -7.25
N ALA A 75 -0.76 10.98 -6.29
CA ALA A 75 -0.96 11.57 -4.96
C ALA A 75 -1.38 13.04 -5.06
N LEU A 76 -0.64 13.81 -5.84
CA LEU A 76 -0.95 15.24 -6.07
C LEU A 76 -2.31 15.41 -6.75
N ALA A 77 -2.62 14.60 -7.76
CA ALA A 77 -3.92 14.61 -8.43
C ALA A 77 -5.07 14.28 -7.45
N GLY A 78 -4.87 13.29 -6.54
CA GLY A 78 -5.83 12.94 -5.50
C GLY A 78 -6.12 14.10 -4.55
N ALA A 79 -5.07 14.77 -4.07
CA ALA A 79 -5.18 15.93 -3.20
C ALA A 79 -5.95 17.08 -3.88
N ILE A 80 -5.58 17.42 -5.12
CA ILE A 80 -6.27 18.46 -5.91
C ILE A 80 -7.72 18.08 -6.15
N GLY A 81 -7.98 16.82 -6.55
CA GLY A 81 -9.34 16.32 -6.78
C GLY A 81 -10.23 16.48 -5.54
N TYR A 82 -9.72 16.11 -4.37
CA TYR A 82 -10.43 16.26 -3.10
C TYR A 82 -10.75 17.72 -2.79
N LEU A 83 -9.76 18.60 -2.87
CA LEU A 83 -9.95 20.03 -2.60
C LEU A 83 -10.97 20.66 -3.55
N VAL A 84 -10.91 20.36 -4.84
CA VAL A 84 -11.87 20.86 -5.83
C VAL A 84 -13.27 20.30 -5.55
N LEU A 85 -13.41 18.99 -5.37
CA LEU A 85 -14.70 18.32 -5.13
C LEU A 85 -15.42 18.93 -3.92
N THR A 86 -14.72 18.99 -2.77
CA THR A 86 -15.32 19.47 -1.52
C THR A 86 -15.62 20.97 -1.56
N THR A 87 -14.77 21.76 -2.16
CA THR A 87 -15.00 23.21 -2.31
C THR A 87 -16.21 23.48 -3.20
N VAL A 88 -16.35 22.78 -4.33
CA VAL A 88 -17.50 22.93 -5.24
C VAL A 88 -18.79 22.58 -4.53
N MET A 89 -18.85 21.45 -3.82
CA MET A 89 -20.05 21.03 -3.08
C MET A 89 -20.44 22.06 -2.01
N LYS A 90 -19.48 22.50 -1.18
CA LYS A 90 -19.71 23.49 -0.12
C LYS A 90 -20.06 24.89 -0.65
N THR A 91 -19.67 25.22 -1.85
CA THR A 91 -20.05 26.49 -2.52
C THR A 91 -21.53 26.47 -2.92
N VAL A 92 -22.07 25.30 -3.31
CA VAL A 92 -23.48 25.14 -3.67
C VAL A 92 -24.36 25.07 -2.40
N ASP A 93 -23.98 24.24 -1.45
CA ASP A 93 -24.64 24.12 -0.16
C ASP A 93 -23.61 23.83 0.95
N PRO A 94 -23.38 24.79 1.88
CA PRO A 94 -22.43 24.63 3.00
C PRO A 94 -22.73 23.46 3.94
N ALA A 95 -23.99 22.95 3.98
CA ALA A 95 -24.38 21.83 4.81
C ALA A 95 -23.97 20.47 4.24
N LEU A 96 -23.51 20.42 2.99
CA LEU A 96 -23.07 19.18 2.36
C LEU A 96 -21.66 18.82 2.85
N ASP A 97 -21.56 17.63 3.43
CA ASP A 97 -20.29 17.04 3.81
C ASP A 97 -20.25 15.55 3.45
N MET A 98 -19.28 15.17 2.66
CA MET A 98 -19.00 13.77 2.34
C MET A 98 -17.96 13.15 3.28
N GLY A 99 -17.31 13.94 4.13
CA GLY A 99 -16.24 13.49 5.00
C GLY A 99 -15.17 12.71 4.23
N VAL A 100 -14.76 11.59 4.81
CA VAL A 100 -13.73 10.70 4.22
C VAL A 100 -14.18 10.10 2.87
N LEU A 101 -15.47 9.99 2.60
CA LEU A 101 -16.00 9.48 1.32
C LEU A 101 -15.57 10.39 0.15
N ALA A 102 -15.51 11.71 0.36
CA ALA A 102 -15.00 12.64 -0.65
C ALA A 102 -13.55 12.30 -1.03
N GLY A 103 -12.72 11.98 -0.02
CA GLY A 103 -11.34 11.57 -0.23
C GLY A 103 -11.22 10.27 -1.01
N ILE A 104 -12.01 9.25 -0.65
CA ILE A 104 -12.02 7.96 -1.34
C ILE A 104 -12.44 8.12 -2.81
N VAL A 105 -13.51 8.88 -3.07
CA VAL A 105 -14.02 9.11 -4.42
C VAL A 105 -13.01 9.88 -5.27
N ALA A 106 -12.49 11.01 -4.76
CA ALA A 106 -11.49 11.81 -5.45
C ALA A 106 -10.21 11.02 -5.73
N GLY A 107 -9.75 10.22 -4.75
CA GLY A 107 -8.59 9.36 -4.89
C GLY A 107 -8.78 8.27 -5.95
N ALA A 108 -9.94 7.61 -5.98
CA ALA A 108 -10.25 6.59 -6.97
C ALA A 108 -10.29 7.17 -8.40
N ILE A 109 -10.88 8.35 -8.56
CA ILE A 109 -10.90 9.10 -9.83
C ILE A 109 -9.48 9.45 -10.25
N ALA A 110 -8.69 10.05 -9.36
CA ALA A 110 -7.31 10.46 -9.65
C ALA A 110 -6.45 9.28 -10.09
N GLY A 111 -6.48 8.16 -9.35
CA GLY A 111 -5.73 6.96 -9.70
C GLY A 111 -6.20 6.31 -11.01
N GLY A 112 -7.52 6.34 -11.27
CA GLY A 112 -8.09 5.89 -12.55
C GLY A 112 -7.64 6.75 -13.73
N LEU A 113 -7.71 8.07 -13.60
CA LEU A 113 -7.27 9.03 -14.62
C LEU A 113 -5.75 9.00 -14.80
N TYR A 114 -4.99 8.79 -13.73
CA TYR A 114 -3.55 8.57 -13.80
C TYR A 114 -3.21 7.39 -14.71
N ASN A 115 -3.84 6.25 -14.49
CA ASN A 115 -3.59 5.06 -15.31
C ASN A 115 -3.96 5.25 -16.79
N ARG A 116 -4.93 6.12 -17.08
CA ARG A 116 -5.40 6.40 -18.44
C ARG A 116 -4.54 7.43 -19.18
N TYR A 117 -4.09 8.49 -18.46
CA TYR A 117 -3.52 9.69 -19.09
C TYR A 117 -2.05 9.95 -18.77
N ARG A 118 -1.37 9.11 -17.96
CA ARG A 118 0.05 9.29 -17.61
C ARG A 118 1.03 9.32 -18.78
N GLY A 119 0.63 8.80 -19.94
CA GLY A 119 1.43 8.76 -21.15
C GLY A 119 0.85 9.62 -22.29
N VAL A 120 -0.05 10.58 -21.99
CA VAL A 120 -0.66 11.40 -23.03
C VAL A 120 0.39 12.29 -23.70
N VAL A 121 0.36 12.32 -25.02
CA VAL A 121 1.18 13.21 -25.85
C VAL A 121 0.29 14.36 -26.31
N LEU A 122 0.75 15.59 -26.09
CA LEU A 122 0.06 16.81 -26.49
C LEU A 122 0.85 17.49 -27.62
N PRO A 123 0.21 18.38 -28.40
CA PRO A 123 0.91 19.19 -29.39
C PRO A 123 2.11 19.94 -28.80
N PRO A 124 3.16 20.28 -29.59
CA PRO A 124 4.41 20.86 -29.10
C PRO A 124 4.23 22.10 -28.22
N TYR A 125 3.26 22.96 -28.53
CA TYR A 125 2.96 24.17 -27.75
C TYR A 125 2.30 23.88 -26.39
N LEU A 126 1.79 22.68 -26.14
CA LEU A 126 1.25 22.21 -24.88
C LEU A 126 2.11 21.12 -24.24
N ALA A 127 3.30 20.83 -24.78
CA ALA A 127 4.16 19.74 -24.33
C ALA A 127 4.52 19.82 -22.83
N PHE A 128 4.58 21.02 -22.25
CA PHE A 128 4.78 21.22 -20.81
C PHE A 128 3.72 20.53 -19.95
N PHE A 129 2.49 20.45 -20.43
CA PHE A 129 1.36 19.82 -19.73
C PHE A 129 1.19 18.33 -20.06
N ALA A 130 2.03 17.75 -20.93
CA ALA A 130 1.91 16.36 -21.36
C ALA A 130 2.34 15.36 -20.28
N GLY A 131 2.01 14.09 -20.50
CA GLY A 131 2.40 12.99 -19.64
C GLY A 131 1.78 13.06 -18.24
N LYS A 132 2.57 12.79 -17.21
CA LYS A 132 2.12 12.76 -15.81
C LYS A 132 1.58 14.12 -15.31
N ARG A 133 2.03 15.24 -15.90
CA ARG A 133 1.57 16.59 -15.53
C ARG A 133 0.14 16.89 -15.97
N PHE A 134 -0.37 16.16 -16.95
CA PHE A 134 -1.75 16.29 -17.41
C PHE A 134 -2.75 15.72 -16.40
N VAL A 135 -2.34 14.76 -15.59
CA VAL A 135 -3.25 14.03 -14.67
C VAL A 135 -3.89 14.92 -13.61
N PRO A 136 -3.16 15.78 -12.88
CA PRO A 136 -3.79 16.73 -11.95
C PRO A 136 -4.82 17.65 -12.61
N ILE A 137 -4.56 18.09 -13.85
CA ILE A 137 -5.45 19.00 -14.60
C ILE A 137 -6.77 18.30 -14.93
N VAL A 138 -6.69 17.12 -15.54
CA VAL A 138 -7.90 16.36 -15.89
C VAL A 138 -8.66 15.88 -14.66
N THR A 139 -7.95 15.60 -13.55
CA THR A 139 -8.58 15.24 -12.27
C THR A 139 -9.33 16.42 -11.68
N ALA A 140 -8.75 17.61 -11.66
CA ALA A 140 -9.42 18.82 -11.20
C ALA A 140 -10.73 19.08 -11.98
N LEU A 141 -10.68 18.97 -13.32
CA LEU A 141 -11.86 19.12 -14.16
C LEU A 141 -12.92 18.06 -13.90
N ALA A 142 -12.50 16.79 -13.79
CA ALA A 142 -13.42 15.69 -13.49
C ALA A 142 -14.08 15.85 -12.11
N CYS A 143 -13.32 16.26 -11.10
CA CYS A 143 -13.83 16.51 -9.76
C CYS A 143 -14.68 17.77 -9.66
N LEU A 144 -14.42 18.80 -10.48
CA LEU A 144 -15.29 19.96 -10.63
C LEU A 144 -16.68 19.51 -11.14
N LEU A 145 -16.71 18.79 -12.27
CA LEU A 145 -17.96 18.32 -12.87
C LEU A 145 -18.71 17.36 -11.93
N LEU A 146 -18.01 16.43 -11.30
CA LEU A 146 -18.60 15.53 -10.32
C LEU A 146 -19.09 16.29 -9.09
N GLY A 147 -18.37 17.29 -8.62
CA GLY A 147 -18.76 18.13 -7.48
C GLY A 147 -20.08 18.85 -7.72
N ILE A 148 -20.27 19.39 -8.94
CA ILE A 148 -21.56 19.98 -9.35
C ILE A 148 -22.68 18.94 -9.29
N VAL A 149 -22.48 17.74 -9.86
CA VAL A 149 -23.48 16.69 -9.83
C VAL A 149 -23.79 16.25 -8.40
N LEU A 150 -22.75 16.04 -7.58
CA LEU A 150 -22.91 15.59 -6.19
C LEU A 150 -23.51 16.69 -5.30
N ALA A 151 -23.31 17.96 -5.59
CA ALA A 151 -23.95 19.05 -4.85
C ALA A 151 -25.49 18.95 -4.86
N TYR A 152 -26.08 18.38 -5.92
CA TYR A 152 -27.53 18.15 -6.02
C TYR A 152 -27.93 16.71 -5.65
N ALA A 153 -27.07 15.73 -5.89
CA ALA A 153 -27.39 14.32 -5.67
C ALA A 153 -27.03 13.81 -4.28
N TRP A 154 -26.13 14.48 -3.55
CA TRP A 154 -25.62 13.99 -2.27
C TRP A 154 -26.56 14.19 -1.08
N ALA A 155 -27.37 15.25 -1.07
CA ALA A 155 -28.27 15.55 0.05
C ALA A 155 -29.17 14.37 0.46
N PRO A 156 -29.86 13.65 -0.44
CA PRO A 156 -30.65 12.48 -0.06
C PRO A 156 -29.77 11.31 0.42
N VAL A 157 -28.56 11.15 -0.11
CA VAL A 157 -27.61 10.12 0.33
C VAL A 157 -27.12 10.43 1.75
N GLN A 158 -26.75 11.68 2.01
CA GLN A 158 -26.35 12.16 3.34
C GLN A 158 -27.48 11.96 4.36
N ALA A 159 -28.72 12.30 4.00
CA ALA A 159 -29.88 12.07 4.84
C ALA A 159 -30.09 10.58 5.15
N ALA A 160 -29.97 9.70 4.15
CA ALA A 160 -30.08 8.25 4.35
C ALA A 160 -28.96 7.72 5.27
N ILE A 161 -27.72 8.20 5.12
CA ILE A 161 -26.60 7.86 6.00
C ILE A 161 -26.88 8.32 7.44
N HIS A 162 -27.41 9.52 7.63
CA HIS A 162 -27.80 10.01 8.96
C HIS A 162 -28.95 9.22 9.58
N VAL A 163 -29.97 8.84 8.81
CA VAL A 163 -31.06 7.99 9.29
C VAL A 163 -30.55 6.61 9.70
N ALA A 164 -29.69 5.99 8.89
CA ALA A 164 -29.06 4.71 9.23
C ALA A 164 -28.17 4.82 10.48
N GLY A 165 -27.38 5.88 10.57
CA GLY A 165 -26.55 6.17 11.75
C GLY A 165 -27.37 6.41 13.01
N ALA A 166 -28.46 7.20 12.90
CA ALA A 166 -29.38 7.44 14.00
C ALA A 166 -30.03 6.14 14.48
N TRP A 167 -30.46 5.28 13.55
CA TRP A 167 -30.99 3.96 13.91
C TRP A 167 -29.94 3.11 14.63
N LEU A 168 -28.71 3.00 14.08
CA LEU A 168 -27.63 2.23 14.70
C LEU A 168 -27.30 2.71 16.11
N THR A 169 -27.34 4.03 16.37
CA THR A 169 -27.02 4.62 17.67
C THR A 169 -28.20 4.50 18.66
N THR A 170 -29.44 4.52 18.21
CA THR A 170 -30.63 4.51 19.06
C THR A 170 -31.23 3.12 19.27
N ALA A 171 -30.94 2.15 18.39
CA ALA A 171 -31.43 0.78 18.51
C ALA A 171 -30.75 -0.03 19.64
N GLY A 172 -29.82 0.59 20.40
CA GLY A 172 -29.15 -0.04 21.53
C GLY A 172 -28.42 -1.32 21.14
N PRO A 173 -28.56 -2.41 21.93
CA PRO A 173 -27.84 -3.67 21.67
C PRO A 173 -28.06 -4.25 20.27
N ALA A 174 -29.24 -4.03 19.67
CA ALA A 174 -29.53 -4.51 18.32
C ALA A 174 -28.72 -3.76 17.25
N GLY A 175 -28.61 -2.43 17.36
CA GLY A 175 -27.78 -1.62 16.46
C GLY A 175 -26.29 -1.98 16.58
N ALA A 176 -25.81 -2.14 17.82
CA ALA A 176 -24.44 -2.58 18.09
C ALA A 176 -24.18 -3.98 17.51
N PHE A 177 -25.11 -4.93 17.66
CA PHE A 177 -25.02 -6.26 17.04
C PHE A 177 -24.85 -6.20 15.54
N VAL A 178 -25.76 -5.46 14.87
CA VAL A 178 -25.76 -5.34 13.41
C VAL A 178 -24.45 -4.71 12.92
N PHE A 179 -23.97 -3.67 13.60
CA PHE A 179 -22.69 -3.06 13.26
C PHE A 179 -21.53 -4.06 13.36
N GLY A 180 -21.40 -4.76 14.49
CA GLY A 180 -20.31 -5.72 14.70
C GLY A 180 -20.35 -6.89 13.71
N LEU A 181 -21.53 -7.42 13.41
CA LEU A 181 -21.74 -8.49 12.43
C LEU A 181 -21.34 -8.03 11.02
N LEU A 182 -21.87 -6.89 10.57
CA LEU A 182 -21.56 -6.34 9.24
C LEU A 182 -20.09 -5.98 9.11
N ASN A 183 -19.49 -5.43 10.17
CA ASN A 183 -18.07 -5.11 10.20
C ASN A 183 -17.21 -6.33 9.83
N ARG A 184 -17.43 -7.46 10.47
CA ARG A 184 -16.68 -8.68 10.15
C ARG A 184 -17.04 -9.25 8.79
N LEU A 185 -18.31 -9.30 8.40
CA LEU A 185 -18.70 -9.80 7.08
C LEU A 185 -18.10 -8.99 5.92
N LEU A 186 -18.00 -7.68 6.07
CA LEU A 186 -17.42 -6.78 5.08
C LEU A 186 -15.90 -6.80 5.03
N LEU A 187 -15.22 -7.38 6.04
CA LEU A 187 -13.77 -7.49 6.08
C LEU A 187 -13.22 -8.32 4.91
N VAL A 188 -13.96 -9.33 4.45
CA VAL A 188 -13.60 -10.14 3.26
C VAL A 188 -13.32 -9.29 2.02
N THR A 189 -14.08 -8.20 1.88
CA THR A 189 -13.97 -7.27 0.76
C THR A 189 -13.11 -6.03 1.07
N GLY A 190 -12.75 -5.82 2.35
CA GLY A 190 -12.11 -4.60 2.83
C GLY A 190 -13.07 -3.43 3.07
N LEU A 191 -14.38 -3.61 2.81
CA LEU A 191 -15.37 -2.54 2.96
C LEU A 191 -15.74 -2.22 4.42
N HIS A 192 -15.27 -3.04 5.39
CA HIS A 192 -15.44 -2.76 6.82
C HIS A 192 -14.82 -1.41 7.22
N HIS A 193 -13.77 -0.96 6.55
CA HIS A 193 -13.19 0.36 6.77
C HIS A 193 -14.18 1.50 6.44
N LEU A 194 -15.07 1.29 5.48
CA LEU A 194 -16.08 2.28 5.12
C LEU A 194 -17.09 2.47 6.24
N ILE A 195 -17.64 1.35 6.78
CA ILE A 195 -18.59 1.45 7.91
C ILE A 195 -17.93 1.92 9.19
N ASN A 196 -16.66 1.57 9.43
CA ASN A 196 -15.88 2.10 10.54
C ASN A 196 -15.74 3.62 10.44
N THR A 197 -15.41 4.13 9.27
CA THR A 197 -15.31 5.58 9.03
C THR A 197 -16.61 6.31 9.37
N LEU A 198 -17.75 5.75 8.97
CA LEU A 198 -19.05 6.34 9.28
C LEU A 198 -19.34 6.30 10.78
N ALA A 199 -19.11 5.15 11.42
CA ALA A 199 -19.39 4.99 12.85
C ALA A 199 -18.47 5.85 13.73
N TRP A 200 -17.16 5.86 13.44
CA TRP A 200 -16.17 6.51 14.31
C TRP A 200 -16.04 8.01 14.07
N PHE A 201 -16.39 8.52 12.88
CA PHE A 201 -16.17 9.92 12.52
C PHE A 201 -17.44 10.69 12.13
N VAL A 202 -18.59 10.01 11.91
CA VAL A 202 -19.80 10.68 11.41
C VAL A 202 -20.99 10.48 12.35
N PHE A 203 -21.21 9.26 12.90
CA PHE A 203 -22.44 8.96 13.62
C PHE A 203 -22.47 9.56 15.03
N GLY A 204 -23.61 10.18 15.37
CA GLY A 204 -23.83 10.83 16.66
C GLY A 204 -23.20 12.22 16.73
N ASN A 205 -23.82 13.07 17.56
CA ASN A 205 -23.33 14.42 17.82
C ASN A 205 -23.26 14.65 19.34
N TYR A 206 -22.26 15.40 19.77
CA TYR A 206 -22.04 15.78 21.15
C TYR A 206 -21.51 17.21 21.22
N ALA A 207 -22.01 18.01 22.12
CA ALA A 207 -21.45 19.33 22.41
C ALA A 207 -20.35 19.17 23.47
N ASP A 208 -19.13 19.38 23.12
CA ASP A 208 -17.99 19.32 24.04
C ASP A 208 -18.16 20.38 25.14
N PRO A 209 -18.27 20.00 26.42
CA PRO A 209 -18.47 20.95 27.49
C PRO A 209 -17.30 21.92 27.71
N ALA A 210 -16.09 21.54 27.29
CA ALA A 210 -14.90 22.35 27.49
C ALA A 210 -14.76 23.46 26.44
N THR A 211 -15.13 23.16 25.18
CA THR A 211 -14.92 24.08 24.04
C THR A 211 -16.22 24.63 23.47
N GLY A 212 -17.38 24.04 23.80
CA GLY A 212 -18.67 24.34 23.19
C GLY A 212 -18.80 23.86 21.74
N ALA A 213 -17.78 23.20 21.18
CA ALA A 213 -17.77 22.73 19.82
C ALA A 213 -18.64 21.48 19.64
N ALA A 214 -19.31 21.39 18.49
CA ALA A 214 -20.03 20.16 18.10
C ALA A 214 -19.03 19.12 17.60
N VAL A 215 -19.03 17.94 18.24
CA VAL A 215 -18.15 16.80 17.90
C VAL A 215 -19.03 15.67 17.39
N ALA A 216 -18.66 15.10 16.23
CA ALA A 216 -19.35 13.99 15.62
C ALA A 216 -18.48 12.72 15.56
N GLY A 217 -19.14 11.56 15.53
CA GLY A 217 -18.47 10.26 15.46
C GLY A 217 -18.09 9.70 16.82
N ASP A 218 -18.21 8.38 16.95
CA ASP A 218 -18.07 7.66 18.23
C ASP A 218 -16.66 7.85 18.84
N LEU A 219 -15.62 7.91 18.01
CA LEU A 219 -14.24 8.10 18.43
C LEU A 219 -14.01 9.50 19.01
N HIS A 220 -14.36 10.55 18.26
CA HIS A 220 -14.14 11.92 18.72
C HIS A 220 -14.99 12.24 19.95
N ARG A 221 -16.25 11.79 19.97
CA ARG A 221 -17.16 11.94 21.10
C ARG A 221 -16.60 11.29 22.37
N TYR A 222 -16.00 10.10 22.23
CA TYR A 222 -15.39 9.40 23.37
C TYR A 222 -14.26 10.23 23.99
N PHE A 223 -13.35 10.76 23.16
CA PHE A 223 -12.25 11.59 23.65
C PHE A 223 -12.67 13.00 24.08
N ALA A 224 -13.84 13.47 23.65
CA ALA A 224 -14.47 14.68 24.17
C ALA A 224 -15.24 14.44 25.50
N GLY A 225 -15.19 13.22 26.03
CA GLY A 225 -15.80 12.88 27.31
C GLY A 225 -17.30 12.59 27.26
N ASP A 226 -17.88 12.28 26.10
CA ASP A 226 -19.27 11.85 25.97
C ASP A 226 -19.47 10.48 26.64
N PRO A 227 -20.28 10.36 27.72
CA PRO A 227 -20.49 9.10 28.41
C PRO A 227 -21.25 8.05 27.57
N GLY A 228 -21.94 8.47 26.51
CA GLY A 228 -22.63 7.59 25.56
C GLY A 228 -21.75 7.04 24.45
N ALA A 229 -20.57 7.61 24.25
CA ALA A 229 -19.64 7.19 23.21
C ALA A 229 -18.91 5.88 23.58
N GLY A 230 -18.35 5.22 22.57
CA GLY A 230 -17.73 3.90 22.70
C GLY A 230 -18.62 2.75 22.22
N LEU A 231 -19.85 3.04 21.78
CA LEU A 231 -20.82 2.04 21.34
C LEU A 231 -20.28 1.14 20.21
N PHE A 232 -19.60 1.73 19.25
CA PHE A 232 -19.06 1.04 18.06
C PHE A 232 -17.58 0.63 18.24
N MET A 233 -17.03 0.74 19.43
CA MET A 233 -15.64 0.43 19.74
C MET A 233 -15.52 -0.65 20.81
N THR A 234 -16.26 -0.57 21.89
CA THR A 234 -16.09 -1.39 23.09
C THR A 234 -16.12 -2.89 22.83
N GLY A 235 -17.07 -3.36 22.04
CA GLY A 235 -17.27 -4.80 21.81
C GLY A 235 -16.15 -5.48 21.03
N PHE A 236 -15.23 -4.74 20.45
CA PHE A 236 -14.04 -5.31 19.85
C PHE A 236 -13.01 -5.80 20.87
N PHE A 237 -12.93 -5.21 22.06
CA PHE A 237 -11.93 -5.58 23.07
C PHE A 237 -12.05 -7.05 23.53
N PRO A 238 -13.24 -7.58 23.92
CA PRO A 238 -13.37 -9.00 24.28
C PRO A 238 -12.97 -9.94 23.14
N VAL A 239 -13.22 -9.55 21.90
CA VAL A 239 -12.95 -10.36 20.71
C VAL A 239 -11.47 -10.34 20.35
N MET A 240 -10.88 -9.14 20.23
CA MET A 240 -9.52 -8.95 19.72
C MET A 240 -8.45 -9.29 20.75
N MET A 241 -8.68 -8.93 22.03
CA MET A 241 -7.72 -9.23 23.10
C MET A 241 -7.82 -10.69 23.58
N PHE A 242 -9.01 -11.30 23.55
CA PHE A 242 -9.22 -12.60 24.21
C PHE A 242 -9.74 -13.65 23.24
N GLY A 243 -10.78 -13.38 22.48
CA GLY A 243 -11.44 -14.36 21.62
C GLY A 243 -10.53 -14.89 20.51
N LEU A 244 -9.93 -14.01 19.71
CA LEU A 244 -9.06 -14.40 18.60
C LEU A 244 -7.73 -15.04 19.07
N PRO A 245 -7.05 -14.56 20.12
CA PRO A 245 -5.94 -15.31 20.73
C PRO A 245 -6.34 -16.72 21.18
N ALA A 246 -7.53 -16.88 21.77
CA ALA A 246 -8.04 -18.19 22.16
C ALA A 246 -8.37 -19.09 20.95
N ALA A 247 -8.84 -18.53 19.83
CA ALA A 247 -8.99 -19.24 18.57
C ALA A 247 -7.64 -19.71 18.01
N CYS A 248 -6.58 -18.90 18.09
CA CYS A 248 -5.23 -19.32 17.74
C CYS A 248 -4.76 -20.50 18.61
N LEU A 249 -5.02 -20.45 19.91
CA LEU A 249 -4.71 -21.54 20.83
C LEU A 249 -5.51 -22.83 20.50
N ALA A 250 -6.77 -22.68 20.11
CA ALA A 250 -7.60 -23.78 19.65
C ALA A 250 -7.04 -24.42 18.37
N MET A 251 -6.67 -23.61 17.37
CA MET A 251 -6.03 -24.07 16.14
C MET A 251 -4.72 -24.79 16.41
N TYR A 252 -3.88 -24.26 17.31
CA TYR A 252 -2.64 -24.92 17.75
C TYR A 252 -2.89 -26.29 18.37
N HIS A 253 -3.86 -26.40 19.29
CA HIS A 253 -4.17 -27.67 19.94
C HIS A 253 -4.76 -28.71 18.98
N GLU A 254 -5.50 -28.29 17.98
CA GLU A 254 -6.07 -29.18 16.96
C GLU A 254 -5.09 -29.52 15.83
N THR A 255 -3.95 -28.85 15.76
CA THR A 255 -2.86 -29.20 14.83
C THR A 255 -2.21 -30.52 15.24
N PRO A 256 -1.95 -31.46 14.29
CA PRO A 256 -1.22 -32.70 14.56
C PRO A 256 0.12 -32.44 15.26
N ARG A 257 0.48 -33.27 16.25
CA ARG A 257 1.67 -33.05 17.10
C ARG A 257 2.94 -32.79 16.28
N ALA A 258 3.13 -33.56 15.19
CA ALA A 258 4.30 -33.41 14.30
C ALA A 258 4.43 -32.05 13.62
N ARG A 259 3.32 -31.28 13.51
CA ARG A 259 3.28 -29.98 12.83
C ARG A 259 3.19 -28.79 13.80
N ARG A 260 3.01 -29.02 15.10
CA ARG A 260 2.83 -27.95 16.10
C ARG A 260 4.02 -27.01 16.17
N ALA A 261 5.25 -27.54 16.09
CA ALA A 261 6.46 -26.73 16.10
C ALA A 261 6.52 -25.75 14.91
N LEU A 262 6.01 -26.15 13.74
CA LEU A 262 6.01 -25.35 12.51
C LEU A 262 5.03 -24.16 12.57
N VAL A 263 3.88 -24.34 13.23
CA VAL A 263 2.83 -23.30 13.25
C VAL A 263 2.75 -22.53 14.56
N GLY A 264 3.34 -23.07 15.63
CA GLY A 264 3.21 -22.54 16.99
C GLY A 264 3.72 -21.12 17.11
N GLY A 265 4.92 -20.84 16.59
CA GLY A 265 5.50 -19.49 16.61
C GLY A 265 4.67 -18.48 15.83
N MET A 266 4.13 -18.86 14.67
CA MET A 266 3.27 -18.02 13.86
C MET A 266 1.95 -17.71 14.57
N LEU A 267 1.26 -18.73 15.09
CA LEU A 267 -0.01 -18.57 15.80
C LEU A 267 0.17 -17.74 17.08
N PHE A 268 1.26 -17.94 17.80
CA PHE A 268 1.60 -17.15 18.98
C PHE A 268 1.86 -15.68 18.62
N SER A 269 2.66 -15.43 17.58
CA SER A 269 2.93 -14.06 17.10
C SER A 269 1.65 -13.32 16.71
N MET A 270 0.77 -13.98 15.93
CA MET A 270 -0.52 -13.39 15.53
C MET A 270 -1.43 -13.14 16.75
N ALA A 271 -1.49 -14.09 17.69
CA ALA A 271 -2.25 -13.95 18.94
C ALA A 271 -1.75 -12.77 19.79
N LEU A 272 -0.43 -12.64 19.94
CA LEU A 272 0.21 -11.57 20.70
C LEU A 272 -0.03 -10.20 20.03
N THR A 273 0.08 -10.12 18.70
CA THR A 273 -0.22 -8.91 17.94
C THR A 273 -1.67 -8.49 18.13
N SER A 274 -2.63 -9.42 18.02
CA SER A 274 -4.05 -9.15 18.26
C SER A 274 -4.29 -8.67 19.70
N PHE A 275 -3.71 -9.34 20.69
CA PHE A 275 -3.86 -8.98 22.09
C PHE A 275 -3.30 -7.57 22.39
N LEU A 276 -2.08 -7.28 21.93
CA LEU A 276 -1.41 -6.00 22.26
C LEU A 276 -1.97 -4.84 21.46
N THR A 277 -2.14 -5.00 20.16
CA THR A 277 -2.43 -3.89 19.23
C THR A 277 -3.84 -3.90 18.66
N GLY A 278 -4.60 -4.99 18.82
CA GLY A 278 -5.90 -5.15 18.19
C GLY A 278 -5.84 -5.40 16.67
N ILE A 279 -4.66 -5.68 16.10
CA ILE A 279 -4.54 -6.03 14.68
C ILE A 279 -4.88 -7.51 14.50
N THR A 280 -6.00 -7.79 13.86
CA THR A 280 -6.61 -9.13 13.78
C THR A 280 -6.55 -9.78 12.42
N GLU A 281 -6.31 -8.99 11.37
CA GLU A 281 -6.33 -9.44 9.99
C GLU A 281 -5.42 -10.66 9.72
N PRO A 282 -4.21 -10.78 10.30
CA PRO A 282 -3.39 -11.97 10.09
C PRO A 282 -4.05 -13.26 10.59
N ILE A 283 -4.79 -13.18 11.71
CA ILE A 283 -5.54 -14.32 12.25
C ILE A 283 -6.74 -14.63 11.35
N GLU A 284 -7.56 -13.62 11.07
CA GLU A 284 -8.80 -13.75 10.31
C GLU A 284 -8.53 -14.29 8.90
N PHE A 285 -7.54 -13.74 8.19
CA PHE A 285 -7.15 -14.23 6.87
C PHE A 285 -6.55 -15.65 6.89
N SER A 286 -6.01 -16.09 8.03
CA SER A 286 -5.46 -17.45 8.15
C SER A 286 -6.55 -18.54 8.07
N PHE A 287 -7.79 -18.24 8.45
CA PHE A 287 -8.88 -19.21 8.43
C PHE A 287 -10.12 -18.78 7.60
N MET A 288 -10.28 -17.51 7.28
CA MET A 288 -11.44 -16.98 6.55
C MET A 288 -11.78 -17.74 5.26
N PHE A 289 -10.75 -18.07 4.47
CA PHE A 289 -10.93 -18.77 3.19
C PHE A 289 -10.85 -20.30 3.32
N LEU A 290 -10.17 -20.79 4.33
CA LEU A 290 -9.99 -22.21 4.58
C LEU A 290 -11.17 -22.82 5.36
N ALA A 291 -11.70 -22.06 6.30
CA ALA A 291 -12.78 -22.47 7.19
C ALA A 291 -13.87 -21.38 7.29
N PRO A 292 -14.67 -21.12 6.23
CA PRO A 292 -15.66 -20.04 6.21
C PRO A 292 -16.70 -20.14 7.33
N VAL A 293 -16.97 -21.36 7.83
CA VAL A 293 -17.88 -21.59 8.95
C VAL A 293 -17.34 -20.96 10.23
N LEU A 294 -16.03 -21.09 10.50
CA LEU A 294 -15.39 -20.43 11.65
C LEU A 294 -15.43 -18.91 11.49
N TYR A 295 -15.31 -18.41 10.25
CA TYR A 295 -15.41 -17.00 9.99
C TYR A 295 -16.81 -16.45 10.22
N GLY A 296 -17.85 -17.15 9.77
CA GLY A 296 -19.24 -16.79 10.05
C GLY A 296 -19.54 -16.79 11.55
N LEU A 297 -19.02 -17.78 12.28
CA LEU A 297 -19.11 -17.83 13.74
C LEU A 297 -18.40 -16.64 14.40
N HIS A 298 -17.20 -16.30 13.95
CA HIS A 298 -16.46 -15.12 14.42
C HIS A 298 -17.25 -13.83 14.20
N ALA A 299 -17.84 -13.64 13.03
CA ALA A 299 -18.67 -12.47 12.73
C ALA A 299 -19.90 -12.39 13.66
N LEU A 300 -20.58 -13.51 13.89
CA LEU A 300 -21.70 -13.60 14.83
C LEU A 300 -21.26 -13.25 16.27
N LEU A 301 -20.18 -13.83 16.75
CA LEU A 301 -19.65 -13.60 18.09
C LEU A 301 -19.20 -12.13 18.26
N THR A 302 -18.68 -11.50 17.21
CA THR A 302 -18.34 -10.08 17.26
C THR A 302 -19.60 -9.21 17.41
N GLY A 303 -20.65 -9.49 16.63
CA GLY A 303 -21.94 -8.82 16.80
C GLY A 303 -22.50 -8.99 18.22
N LEU A 304 -22.46 -10.21 18.75
CA LEU A 304 -22.90 -10.50 20.14
C LEU A 304 -22.05 -9.75 21.17
N SER A 305 -20.74 -9.64 20.95
CA SER A 305 -19.85 -8.86 21.85
C SER A 305 -20.26 -7.40 21.90
N MET A 306 -20.52 -6.79 20.74
CA MET A 306 -21.02 -5.42 20.66
C MET A 306 -22.32 -5.24 21.44
N ALA A 307 -23.29 -6.13 21.20
CA ALA A 307 -24.59 -6.10 21.88
C ALA A 307 -24.46 -6.27 23.40
N LEU A 308 -23.63 -7.21 23.85
CA LEU A 308 -23.41 -7.46 25.28
C LEU A 308 -22.72 -6.28 25.97
N CYS A 309 -21.73 -5.68 25.33
CA CYS A 309 -21.06 -4.49 25.88
C CYS A 309 -22.06 -3.32 26.01
N ASP A 310 -22.92 -3.12 25.03
CA ASP A 310 -23.95 -2.09 25.11
C ASP A 310 -24.97 -2.40 26.22
N TRP A 311 -25.47 -3.65 26.29
CA TRP A 311 -26.41 -4.07 27.33
C TRP A 311 -25.85 -3.91 28.74
N LEU A 312 -24.56 -4.22 28.94
CA LEU A 312 -23.87 -4.05 30.22
C LEU A 312 -23.42 -2.59 30.47
N GLN A 313 -23.70 -1.70 29.53
CA GLN A 313 -23.29 -0.28 29.59
C GLN A 313 -21.77 -0.13 29.79
N ILE A 314 -20.99 -0.98 29.13
CA ILE A 314 -19.54 -0.85 29.07
C ILE A 314 -19.23 0.13 27.95
N ARG A 315 -18.49 1.19 28.26
CA ARG A 315 -18.03 2.17 27.26
C ARG A 315 -16.51 2.28 27.35
N LEU A 316 -15.86 1.93 26.29
CA LEU A 316 -14.41 1.94 26.16
C LEU A 316 -14.07 2.30 24.70
N GLY A 317 -13.20 3.27 24.54
CA GLY A 317 -12.72 3.70 23.24
C GLY A 317 -11.32 3.18 22.95
N PHE A 318 -10.89 3.38 21.73
CA PHE A 318 -9.53 3.17 21.29
C PHE A 318 -9.14 4.30 20.32
N THR A 319 -7.84 4.51 20.16
CA THR A 319 -7.33 5.49 19.20
C THR A 319 -7.10 4.84 17.84
N PHE A 320 -6.70 3.57 17.83
CA PHE A 320 -6.43 2.80 16.62
C PHE A 320 -7.26 1.51 16.56
N SER A 321 -7.12 0.62 17.57
CA SER A 321 -7.82 -0.66 17.59
C SER A 321 -7.92 -1.21 19.01
N ALA A 322 -8.81 -2.17 19.22
CA ALA A 322 -9.15 -2.71 20.54
C ALA A 322 -8.10 -3.71 21.07
N GLY A 323 -6.90 -3.22 21.32
CA GLY A 323 -5.81 -3.96 21.95
C GLY A 323 -5.51 -3.53 23.38
N ALA A 324 -4.63 -4.25 24.06
CA ALA A 324 -4.24 -3.98 25.46
C ALA A 324 -3.60 -2.59 25.63
N ILE A 325 -2.88 -2.11 24.61
CA ILE A 325 -2.29 -0.76 24.63
C ILE A 325 -3.40 0.29 24.72
N ASP A 326 -4.37 0.23 23.79
CA ASP A 326 -5.49 1.17 23.80
C ASP A 326 -6.40 0.99 25.01
N TYR A 327 -6.59 -0.25 25.48
CA TYR A 327 -7.32 -0.50 26.71
C TYR A 327 -6.75 0.28 27.89
N VAL A 328 -5.43 0.22 28.10
CA VAL A 328 -4.76 0.93 29.19
C VAL A 328 -4.83 2.45 28.99
N LEU A 329 -4.54 2.92 27.78
CA LEU A 329 -4.49 4.35 27.47
C LEU A 329 -5.87 5.02 27.54
N ALA A 330 -6.93 4.34 27.12
CA ALA A 330 -8.29 4.90 27.11
C ALA A 330 -9.09 4.60 28.40
N TYR A 331 -8.53 3.80 29.31
CA TYR A 331 -9.25 3.33 30.50
C TYR A 331 -9.78 4.47 31.39
N GLY A 332 -9.04 5.57 31.53
CA GLY A 332 -9.42 6.71 32.35
C GLY A 332 -10.74 7.39 31.92
N LEU A 333 -11.09 7.30 30.64
CA LEU A 333 -12.35 7.82 30.08
C LEU A 333 -13.46 6.77 30.02
N SER A 334 -13.19 5.53 30.44
CA SER A 334 -14.12 4.42 30.30
C SER A 334 -15.26 4.46 31.33
N SER A 335 -16.45 4.02 30.90
CA SER A 335 -17.55 3.69 31.80
C SER A 335 -17.61 2.17 31.96
N ARG A 336 -17.46 1.67 33.20
CA ARG A 336 -17.43 0.24 33.55
C ARG A 336 -16.39 -0.56 32.75
N GLY A 337 -15.27 0.07 32.35
CA GLY A 337 -14.23 -0.55 31.50
C GLY A 337 -13.66 -1.85 32.08
N TRP A 338 -13.61 -2.00 33.42
CA TRP A 338 -13.13 -3.21 34.08
C TRP A 338 -13.94 -4.47 33.73
N LEU A 339 -15.25 -4.32 33.38
CA LEU A 339 -16.10 -5.45 32.96
C LEU A 339 -15.67 -6.05 31.61
N ALA A 340 -14.92 -5.33 30.79
CA ALA A 340 -14.39 -5.86 29.54
C ALA A 340 -13.39 -7.01 29.76
N LEU A 341 -12.70 -7.05 30.92
CA LEU A 341 -11.77 -8.14 31.23
C LEU A 341 -12.47 -9.47 31.54
N PRO A 342 -13.41 -9.55 32.53
CA PRO A 342 -14.14 -10.81 32.77
C PRO A 342 -14.99 -11.24 31.56
N LEU A 343 -15.59 -10.30 30.83
CA LEU A 343 -16.29 -10.59 29.58
C LEU A 343 -15.32 -11.16 28.53
N GLY A 344 -14.12 -10.59 28.40
CA GLY A 344 -13.07 -11.09 27.51
C GLY A 344 -12.63 -12.50 27.85
N LEU A 345 -12.44 -12.81 29.15
CA LEU A 345 -12.12 -14.17 29.59
C LEU A 345 -13.24 -15.17 29.25
N ALA A 346 -14.50 -14.77 29.44
CA ALA A 346 -15.64 -15.58 29.00
C ALA A 346 -15.62 -15.81 27.47
N TYR A 347 -15.31 -14.77 26.71
CA TYR A 347 -15.13 -14.86 25.25
C TYR A 347 -13.97 -15.76 24.86
N ALA A 348 -12.86 -15.75 25.58
CA ALA A 348 -11.75 -16.68 25.35
C ALA A 348 -12.21 -18.13 25.48
N LEU A 349 -12.97 -18.46 26.51
CA LEU A 349 -13.52 -19.83 26.70
C LEU A 349 -14.49 -20.20 25.58
N VAL A 350 -15.39 -19.30 25.21
CA VAL A 350 -16.36 -19.52 24.13
C VAL A 350 -15.64 -19.72 22.79
N TYR A 351 -14.71 -18.84 22.42
CA TYR A 351 -13.93 -18.96 21.18
C TYR A 351 -13.10 -20.24 21.15
N TYR A 352 -12.42 -20.56 22.24
CA TYR A 352 -11.63 -21.78 22.33
C TYR A 352 -12.50 -23.03 22.16
N GLY A 353 -13.60 -23.11 22.91
CA GLY A 353 -14.51 -24.27 22.88
C GLY A 353 -15.19 -24.44 21.53
N LEU A 354 -15.77 -23.37 20.99
CA LEU A 354 -16.45 -23.41 19.70
C LEU A 354 -15.46 -23.67 18.56
N SER A 355 -14.31 -23.02 18.55
CA SER A 355 -13.28 -23.27 17.50
C SER A 355 -12.85 -24.72 17.51
N ARG A 356 -12.53 -25.31 18.67
CA ARG A 356 -12.18 -26.73 18.79
C ARG A 356 -13.32 -27.65 18.34
N PHE A 357 -14.55 -27.35 18.77
CA PHE A 357 -15.72 -28.13 18.38
C PHE A 357 -15.92 -28.15 16.86
N PHE A 358 -15.93 -26.98 16.22
CA PHE A 358 -16.15 -26.87 14.78
C PHE A 358 -14.98 -27.46 13.97
N ILE A 359 -13.73 -27.22 14.38
CA ILE A 359 -12.55 -27.79 13.72
C ILE A 359 -12.62 -29.31 13.73
N ARG A 360 -12.96 -29.94 14.87
CA ARG A 360 -13.06 -31.40 14.99
C ARG A 360 -14.28 -31.93 14.26
N ARG A 361 -15.45 -31.36 14.49
CA ARG A 361 -16.75 -31.89 14.00
C ARG A 361 -16.85 -31.87 12.49
N PHE A 362 -16.29 -30.84 11.86
CA PHE A 362 -16.34 -30.63 10.41
C PHE A 362 -15.00 -30.86 9.72
N ASN A 363 -13.99 -31.34 10.44
CA ASN A 363 -12.63 -31.54 9.95
C ASN A 363 -12.10 -30.33 9.16
N LEU A 364 -12.29 -29.11 9.71
CA LEU A 364 -11.97 -27.90 8.99
C LEU A 364 -10.46 -27.74 8.77
N PRO A 365 -10.02 -27.36 7.58
CA PRO A 365 -8.64 -27.01 7.32
C PRO A 365 -8.34 -25.68 8.02
N THR A 366 -7.40 -25.72 8.96
CA THR A 366 -6.86 -24.56 9.66
C THR A 366 -5.33 -24.61 9.59
N PRO A 367 -4.61 -23.54 9.94
CA PRO A 367 -3.16 -23.55 9.93
C PRO A 367 -2.58 -24.80 10.61
N GLY A 368 -1.78 -25.56 9.87
CA GLY A 368 -1.19 -26.85 10.30
C GLY A 368 -2.08 -28.08 10.13
N ARG A 369 -3.37 -27.92 9.78
CA ARG A 369 -4.29 -29.01 9.39
C ARG A 369 -4.61 -29.03 7.90
N ASP A 370 -4.22 -27.97 7.20
CA ASP A 370 -4.25 -27.91 5.75
C ASP A 370 -3.24 -28.89 5.14
N ASP A 371 -3.54 -29.40 3.94
CA ASP A 371 -2.62 -30.29 3.20
C ASP A 371 -1.39 -29.54 2.66
N ILE A 372 -1.32 -28.23 2.93
CA ILE A 372 -0.17 -27.39 2.65
C ILE A 372 0.87 -27.67 3.74
N VAL A 373 1.68 -28.67 3.52
CA VAL A 373 2.83 -28.98 4.37
C VAL A 373 3.80 -27.79 4.25
N PRO A 374 4.11 -27.05 5.32
CA PRO A 374 5.32 -26.29 5.34
C PRO A 374 6.44 -27.31 5.20
N ALA A 375 7.23 -27.25 4.14
CA ALA A 375 8.44 -28.05 4.08
C ALA A 375 9.23 -27.76 5.35
N ALA A 376 9.48 -28.80 6.17
CA ALA A 376 10.48 -28.72 7.22
C ALA A 376 11.74 -28.15 6.56
N PRO A 377 12.51 -27.29 7.24
CA PRO A 377 13.85 -26.99 6.78
C PRO A 377 14.50 -28.36 6.55
N ALA A 378 14.84 -28.68 5.32
CA ALA A 378 15.53 -29.92 5.01
C ALA A 378 16.85 -29.84 5.78
N GLU A 379 16.98 -30.62 6.85
CA GLU A 379 18.27 -30.90 7.46
C GLU A 379 19.11 -31.56 6.36
N GLY A 380 20.00 -30.78 5.74
CA GLY A 380 20.85 -31.24 4.65
C GLY A 380 20.71 -30.48 3.34
N ALA A 381 19.87 -29.45 3.21
CA ALA A 381 19.90 -28.58 2.03
C ALA A 381 21.16 -27.72 2.10
N ALA A 382 21.99 -27.88 1.08
CA ALA A 382 23.23 -27.11 0.83
C ALA A 382 23.06 -25.64 1.21
N GLN A 383 24.14 -25.06 1.75
CA GLN A 383 24.30 -23.65 2.10
C GLN A 383 23.63 -22.75 1.06
N PRO A 384 22.89 -21.72 1.50
CA PRO A 384 22.18 -20.84 0.56
C PRO A 384 23.19 -20.23 -0.40
N ALA A 385 22.95 -20.43 -1.69
CA ALA A 385 23.67 -19.71 -2.74
C ALA A 385 23.67 -18.22 -2.43
N ALA A 386 24.81 -17.57 -2.60
CA ALA A 386 25.01 -16.15 -2.35
C ALA A 386 23.99 -15.34 -3.18
N GLY A 387 23.10 -14.62 -2.49
CA GLY A 387 22.11 -13.76 -3.13
C GLY A 387 21.09 -13.21 -2.11
N SER A 388 20.59 -12.00 -2.34
CA SER A 388 19.54 -11.39 -1.50
C SER A 388 18.24 -12.21 -1.56
N THR A 389 17.36 -12.04 -0.57
CA THR A 389 16.05 -12.70 -0.56
C THR A 389 15.29 -12.44 -1.87
N GLY A 390 15.30 -11.19 -2.36
CA GLY A 390 14.68 -10.82 -3.63
C GLY A 390 15.24 -11.59 -4.83
N GLN A 391 16.56 -11.75 -4.93
CA GLN A 391 17.20 -12.49 -6.02
C GLN A 391 16.76 -13.95 -6.07
N ARG A 392 16.70 -14.61 -4.92
CA ARG A 392 16.24 -16.01 -4.81
C ARG A 392 14.78 -16.17 -5.23
N TYR A 393 13.91 -15.19 -4.89
CA TYR A 393 12.53 -15.18 -5.37
C TYR A 393 12.44 -14.94 -6.87
N VAL A 394 13.20 -13.99 -7.42
CA VAL A 394 13.25 -13.72 -8.86
C VAL A 394 13.67 -14.96 -9.64
N GLU A 395 14.72 -15.66 -9.20
CA GLU A 395 15.16 -16.91 -9.83
C GLU A 395 14.10 -18.02 -9.76
N ALA A 396 13.44 -18.18 -8.60
CA ALA A 396 12.40 -19.18 -8.41
C ALA A 396 11.14 -18.88 -9.23
N LEU A 397 10.91 -17.61 -9.57
CA LEU A 397 9.81 -17.15 -10.39
C LEU A 397 10.11 -17.13 -11.90
N GLY A 398 11.28 -17.63 -12.32
CA GLY A 398 11.66 -17.77 -13.72
C GLY A 398 12.52 -16.63 -14.27
N GLY A 399 13.14 -15.84 -13.39
CA GLY A 399 14.03 -14.73 -13.74
C GLY A 399 13.30 -13.39 -13.89
N ALA A 400 14.10 -12.31 -13.98
CA ALA A 400 13.58 -10.94 -14.07
C ALA A 400 12.68 -10.74 -15.30
N ALA A 401 13.08 -11.27 -16.46
CA ALA A 401 12.32 -11.18 -17.71
C ALA A 401 10.93 -11.86 -17.65
N ASN A 402 10.72 -12.80 -16.72
CA ASN A 402 9.43 -13.46 -16.54
C ASN A 402 8.44 -12.64 -15.70
N LEU A 403 8.90 -11.63 -14.96
CA LEU A 403 8.09 -10.85 -14.03
C LEU A 403 7.58 -9.57 -14.69
N VAL A 404 6.29 -9.55 -15.06
CA VAL A 404 5.63 -8.39 -15.72
C VAL A 404 5.03 -7.43 -14.70
N VAL A 405 4.45 -7.96 -13.62
CA VAL A 405 3.90 -7.17 -12.51
C VAL A 405 4.18 -7.89 -11.21
N VAL A 406 4.73 -7.17 -10.24
CA VAL A 406 4.94 -7.65 -8.87
C VAL A 406 4.13 -6.79 -7.91
N ASP A 407 3.11 -7.39 -7.34
CA ASP A 407 2.22 -6.77 -6.35
C ASP A 407 2.05 -7.72 -5.17
N ALA A 408 1.61 -7.21 -4.04
CA ALA A 408 1.35 -7.99 -2.84
C ALA A 408 0.02 -7.62 -2.21
N CYS A 409 -0.52 -8.53 -1.43
CA CYS A 409 -1.53 -8.25 -0.43
C CYS A 409 -1.01 -8.77 0.91
N THR A 410 -1.77 -8.60 1.98
CA THR A 410 -1.34 -8.89 3.36
C THR A 410 -0.60 -10.22 3.55
N THR A 411 -0.88 -11.25 2.73
CA THR A 411 -0.29 -12.59 2.90
C THR A 411 0.22 -13.24 1.60
N ARG A 412 0.06 -12.58 0.44
CA ARG A 412 0.35 -13.19 -0.87
C ARG A 412 1.00 -12.21 -1.81
N LEU A 413 1.99 -12.68 -2.55
CA LEU A 413 2.42 -12.01 -3.77
C LEU A 413 1.36 -12.24 -4.85
N ARG A 414 1.08 -11.21 -5.63
CA ARG A 414 0.21 -11.23 -6.82
C ARG A 414 1.06 -10.87 -8.01
N LEU A 415 1.38 -11.87 -8.80
CA LEU A 415 2.33 -11.74 -9.88
C LEU A 415 1.62 -11.90 -11.22
N LYS A 416 2.00 -11.08 -12.18
CA LYS A 416 1.74 -11.32 -13.57
C LYS A 416 3.06 -11.72 -14.22
N VAL A 417 3.12 -12.91 -14.78
CA VAL A 417 4.33 -13.48 -15.39
C VAL A 417 4.15 -13.61 -16.89
N ALA A 418 5.25 -13.63 -17.64
CA ALA A 418 5.23 -13.88 -19.07
C ALA A 418 4.90 -15.36 -19.35
N ASP A 419 5.54 -16.28 -18.63
CA ASP A 419 5.32 -17.72 -18.70
C ASP A 419 5.12 -18.32 -17.31
N VAL A 420 3.94 -18.91 -17.09
CA VAL A 420 3.59 -19.62 -15.85
C VAL A 420 4.40 -20.91 -15.69
N GLY A 421 4.85 -21.52 -16.78
CA GLY A 421 5.66 -22.74 -16.80
C GLY A 421 7.06 -22.53 -16.22
N ALA A 422 7.63 -21.34 -16.38
CA ALA A 422 8.94 -20.98 -15.86
C ALA A 422 8.98 -20.86 -14.32
N VAL A 423 7.82 -20.78 -13.66
CA VAL A 423 7.73 -20.66 -12.20
C VAL A 423 7.98 -21.99 -11.52
N SER A 424 9.07 -22.08 -10.76
CA SER A 424 9.49 -23.28 -10.04
C SER A 424 8.86 -23.36 -8.64
N GLU A 425 7.80 -24.15 -8.48
CA GLU A 425 7.18 -24.40 -7.17
C GLU A 425 8.14 -25.03 -6.15
N PRO A 426 9.02 -25.99 -6.52
CA PRO A 426 9.96 -26.57 -5.56
C PRO A 426 10.92 -25.53 -4.97
N ARG A 427 11.45 -24.60 -5.80
CA ARG A 427 12.33 -23.53 -5.33
C ARG A 427 11.60 -22.53 -4.44
N LEU A 428 10.37 -22.17 -4.79
CA LEU A 428 9.53 -21.29 -3.95
C LEU A 428 9.22 -21.96 -2.59
N LYS A 429 8.92 -23.25 -2.57
CA LYS A 429 8.71 -23.99 -1.33
C LYS A 429 9.97 -24.03 -0.46
N ALA A 430 11.16 -24.16 -1.06
CA ALA A 430 12.43 -24.08 -0.35
C ALA A 430 12.68 -22.69 0.28
N LEU A 431 12.07 -21.63 -0.25
CA LEU A 431 12.09 -20.27 0.32
C LEU A 431 11.03 -20.05 1.41
N GLY A 432 10.30 -21.10 1.84
CA GLY A 432 9.27 -20.99 2.87
C GLY A 432 7.90 -20.58 2.36
N VAL A 433 7.67 -20.57 1.05
CA VAL A 433 6.37 -20.28 0.44
C VAL A 433 5.38 -21.38 0.78
N ARG A 434 4.22 -20.99 1.31
CA ARG A 434 3.18 -21.91 1.79
C ARG A 434 2.31 -22.50 0.67
N GLY A 435 2.24 -21.84 -0.47
CA GLY A 435 1.46 -22.32 -1.61
C GLY A 435 1.63 -21.43 -2.82
N VAL A 436 1.52 -22.03 -4.01
CA VAL A 436 1.58 -21.35 -5.30
C VAL A 436 0.31 -21.66 -6.06
N LEU A 437 -0.46 -20.62 -6.43
CA LEU A 437 -1.66 -20.73 -7.24
C LEU A 437 -1.35 -20.20 -8.63
N LYS A 438 -1.31 -21.07 -9.61
CA LYS A 438 -1.14 -20.73 -11.02
C LYS A 438 -2.51 -20.59 -11.68
N ARG A 439 -2.84 -19.41 -12.22
CA ARG A 439 -4.07 -19.15 -12.97
C ARG A 439 -3.73 -18.74 -14.39
N PRO A 440 -4.01 -19.60 -15.37
CA PRO A 440 -3.82 -19.25 -16.77
C PRO A 440 -4.61 -17.98 -17.15
N PRO A 441 -4.14 -17.14 -18.11
CA PRO A 441 -2.94 -17.42 -18.91
C PRO A 441 -1.60 -17.03 -18.24
N ASN A 442 -1.57 -16.08 -17.28
CA ASN A 442 -0.30 -15.51 -16.81
C ASN A 442 -0.33 -14.94 -15.40
N VAL A 443 -1.25 -15.38 -14.55
CA VAL A 443 -1.34 -14.94 -13.16
C VAL A 443 -0.83 -16.00 -12.20
N VAL A 444 0.07 -15.60 -11.30
CA VAL A 444 0.59 -16.46 -10.22
C VAL A 444 0.37 -15.76 -8.88
N GLN A 445 -0.15 -16.49 -7.91
CA GLN A 445 -0.25 -16.04 -6.53
C GLN A 445 0.62 -16.93 -5.66
N VAL A 446 1.50 -16.30 -4.86
CA VAL A 446 2.44 -16.98 -3.98
C VAL A 446 2.11 -16.64 -2.53
N VAL A 447 1.75 -17.63 -1.73
CA VAL A 447 1.37 -17.43 -0.32
C VAL A 447 2.63 -17.39 0.53
N VAL A 448 3.05 -16.17 0.90
CA VAL A 448 4.27 -15.92 1.68
C VAL A 448 3.96 -15.72 3.18
N GLY A 449 2.76 -15.23 3.50
CA GLY A 449 2.37 -14.81 4.85
C GLY A 449 2.56 -13.31 5.07
N PRO A 450 2.63 -12.84 6.34
CA PRO A 450 2.65 -11.40 6.67
C PRO A 450 3.80 -10.61 6.04
N GLN A 451 4.84 -11.29 5.59
CA GLN A 451 6.03 -10.68 4.94
C GLN A 451 5.82 -10.42 3.43
N ALA A 452 4.61 -10.65 2.89
CA ALA A 452 4.36 -10.59 1.45
C ALA A 452 4.74 -9.22 0.84
N GLU A 453 4.43 -8.12 1.51
CA GLU A 453 4.78 -6.78 1.02
C GLU A 453 6.29 -6.53 1.05
N GLN A 454 6.98 -6.99 2.10
CA GLN A 454 8.44 -6.90 2.20
C GLN A 454 9.11 -7.68 1.08
N VAL A 455 8.69 -8.93 0.87
CA VAL A 455 9.23 -9.78 -0.21
C VAL A 455 8.94 -9.18 -1.59
N ALA A 456 7.76 -8.58 -1.80
CA ALA A 456 7.48 -7.86 -3.05
C ALA A 456 8.39 -6.64 -3.23
N GLY A 457 8.70 -5.91 -2.15
CA GLY A 457 9.68 -4.83 -2.14
C GLY A 457 11.08 -5.31 -2.52
N ASP A 458 11.53 -6.40 -1.91
CA ASP A 458 12.84 -7.01 -2.20
C ASP A 458 12.94 -7.46 -3.68
N ILE A 459 11.86 -8.05 -4.23
CA ILE A 459 11.79 -8.45 -5.64
C ILE A 459 11.85 -7.21 -6.55
N ARG A 460 11.07 -6.15 -6.26
CA ARG A 460 11.07 -4.91 -7.06
C ARG A 460 12.44 -4.26 -7.06
N ALA A 461 13.13 -4.21 -5.90
CA ALA A 461 14.49 -3.68 -5.82
C ALA A 461 15.49 -4.43 -6.71
N VAL A 462 15.37 -5.76 -6.80
CA VAL A 462 16.21 -6.58 -7.70
C VAL A 462 15.87 -6.30 -9.17
N LEU A 463 14.59 -6.12 -9.52
CA LEU A 463 14.16 -5.79 -10.88
C LEU A 463 14.63 -4.40 -11.29
N GLU A 464 14.55 -3.41 -10.41
CA GLU A 464 15.06 -2.05 -10.64
C GLU A 464 16.59 -2.07 -10.84
N GLN A 465 17.34 -2.86 -10.04
CA GLN A 465 18.77 -3.04 -10.23
C GLN A 465 19.09 -3.74 -11.57
N ALA A 466 18.29 -4.73 -11.96
CA ALA A 466 18.44 -5.41 -13.25
C ALA A 466 18.14 -4.47 -14.43
N GLU A 467 17.08 -3.66 -14.34
CA GLU A 467 16.75 -2.64 -15.34
C GLU A 467 17.84 -1.56 -15.42
N GLN A 468 18.39 -1.13 -14.28
CA GLN A 468 19.50 -0.19 -14.25
C GLN A 468 20.79 -0.79 -14.82
N ALA A 469 21.06 -2.07 -14.54
CA ALA A 469 22.19 -2.80 -15.12
C ALA A 469 22.00 -3.04 -16.64
N GLU A 470 20.76 -3.27 -17.08
CA GLU A 470 20.43 -3.44 -18.50
C GLU A 470 20.45 -2.09 -19.24
N GLN A 471 20.03 -1.02 -18.60
CA GLN A 471 20.18 0.37 -19.09
C GLN A 471 21.63 0.83 -19.05
N ALA A 472 22.41 0.39 -18.07
CA ALA A 472 23.86 0.57 -18.05
C ALA A 472 24.57 -0.38 -19.03
N GLY A 473 24.01 -1.56 -19.32
CA GLY A 473 24.50 -2.52 -20.31
C GLY A 473 24.07 -2.23 -21.74
N THR A 474 23.00 -1.42 -21.96
CA THR A 474 22.62 -0.81 -23.26
C THR A 474 23.26 0.56 -23.46
N ALA A 475 23.81 1.18 -22.44
CA ALA A 475 24.94 2.06 -22.58
C ALA A 475 26.11 1.16 -23.02
N ALA A 476 26.49 1.25 -24.31
CA ALA A 476 27.58 0.50 -24.89
C ALA A 476 28.75 0.29 -23.92
N PRO A 477 29.42 -0.85 -23.95
CA PRO A 477 30.39 -1.22 -22.94
C PRO A 477 31.41 -0.09 -22.75
N ASP A 478 31.57 0.35 -21.50
CA ASP A 478 32.70 1.18 -21.04
C ASP A 478 34.05 0.43 -21.17
N THR A 479 34.16 -0.48 -22.12
CA THR A 479 35.33 -1.31 -22.38
C THR A 479 36.07 -0.92 -23.66
N VAL A 480 36.14 0.38 -23.96
CA VAL A 480 37.15 0.86 -24.93
C VAL A 480 38.13 1.89 -24.30
N ALA A 481 37.97 2.22 -23.01
CA ALA A 481 38.80 3.26 -22.37
C ALA A 481 39.92 2.76 -21.45
N GLU A 482 40.07 1.45 -21.20
CA GLU A 482 41.16 0.95 -20.34
C GLU A 482 42.24 0.12 -21.05
N ALA A 483 42.14 -0.12 -22.36
CA ALA A 483 43.15 -0.91 -23.09
C ALA A 483 43.96 -0.13 -24.14
N GLY A 484 43.88 1.19 -24.17
CA GLY A 484 44.72 2.03 -25.01
C GLY A 484 44.46 3.48 -24.68
N GLY A 485 45.45 4.19 -24.18
CA GLY A 485 45.33 5.60 -23.81
C GLY A 485 44.69 6.41 -24.94
N PHE A 486 43.74 7.29 -24.63
CA PHE A 486 43.11 8.20 -25.60
C PHE A 486 44.20 8.99 -26.33
N ASP A 487 44.36 8.73 -27.64
CA ASP A 487 45.30 9.43 -28.52
C ASP A 487 44.59 10.51 -29.30
N PRO A 488 44.75 11.78 -28.93
CA PRO A 488 44.12 12.90 -29.62
C PRO A 488 44.52 13.00 -31.09
N ASP A 489 45.76 12.59 -31.44
CA ASP A 489 46.27 12.68 -32.82
C ASP A 489 45.60 11.66 -33.72
N TRP A 490 45.37 10.46 -33.20
CA TRP A 490 44.59 9.42 -33.92
C TRP A 490 43.16 9.88 -34.15
N TRP A 491 42.50 10.45 -33.16
CA TRP A 491 41.13 10.96 -33.31
C TRP A 491 41.01 12.10 -34.31
N ILE A 492 41.98 13.05 -34.30
CA ILE A 492 42.04 14.14 -35.25
C ILE A 492 42.22 13.59 -36.68
N ALA A 493 43.07 12.59 -36.88
CA ALA A 493 43.26 11.95 -38.18
C ALA A 493 42.01 11.19 -38.64
N ALA A 494 41.34 10.44 -37.78
CA ALA A 494 40.10 9.72 -38.05
C ALA A 494 38.94 10.63 -38.42
N LEU A 495 38.88 11.83 -37.82
CA LEU A 495 37.88 12.87 -38.12
C LEU A 495 38.19 13.69 -39.39
N GLY A 496 39.20 13.28 -40.14
CA GLY A 496 39.56 13.92 -41.42
C GLY A 496 40.60 15.03 -41.31
N GLY A 497 41.35 15.09 -40.19
CA GLY A 497 42.41 16.05 -39.94
C GLY A 497 41.93 17.32 -39.25
N ALA A 498 42.91 18.08 -38.70
CA ALA A 498 42.64 19.31 -37.97
C ALA A 498 41.84 20.35 -38.76
N ALA A 499 42.15 20.47 -40.07
CA ALA A 499 41.46 21.41 -40.94
C ALA A 499 39.98 21.05 -41.19
N ASN A 500 39.59 19.78 -40.97
CA ASN A 500 38.20 19.31 -41.13
C ASN A 500 37.33 19.55 -39.87
N ILE A 501 37.95 19.75 -38.70
CA ILE A 501 37.25 19.95 -37.44
C ILE A 501 36.94 21.44 -37.28
N ALA A 502 35.67 21.79 -37.28
CA ALA A 502 35.22 23.17 -37.14
C ALA A 502 34.96 23.56 -35.67
N ALA A 503 34.43 22.65 -34.89
CA ALA A 503 34.17 22.88 -33.45
C ALA A 503 34.10 21.55 -32.68
N ILE A 504 34.48 21.61 -31.39
CA ILE A 504 34.35 20.50 -30.44
C ILE A 504 33.70 21.04 -29.18
N SER A 505 32.63 20.38 -28.73
CA SER A 505 31.93 20.70 -27.48
C SER A 505 31.45 19.41 -26.79
N VAL A 506 31.25 19.48 -25.48
CA VAL A 506 30.62 18.38 -24.73
C VAL A 506 29.13 18.61 -24.65
N GLU A 507 28.36 17.57 -24.88
CA GLU A 507 26.90 17.59 -24.84
C GLU A 507 26.36 16.48 -23.91
N ALA A 508 25.42 16.85 -23.03
CA ALA A 508 24.80 15.95 -22.06
C ALA A 508 25.79 15.21 -21.12
N LEU A 509 26.95 15.81 -20.81
CA LEU A 509 28.00 15.30 -19.92
C LEU A 509 28.70 14.00 -20.37
N THR A 510 28.18 13.30 -21.38
CA THR A 510 28.68 11.97 -21.79
C THR A 510 29.03 11.87 -23.28
N ARG A 511 28.80 12.93 -24.05
CA ARG A 511 28.99 12.92 -25.51
C ARG A 511 29.87 14.06 -25.96
N LEU A 512 30.75 13.73 -26.89
CA LEU A 512 31.50 14.72 -27.64
C LEU A 512 30.74 15.09 -28.90
N ARG A 513 30.41 16.37 -29.06
CA ARG A 513 29.85 16.90 -30.30
C ARG A 513 31.00 17.49 -31.11
N VAL A 514 31.20 16.97 -32.29
CA VAL A 514 32.24 17.43 -33.24
C VAL A 514 31.54 17.94 -34.48
N VAL A 515 31.78 19.18 -34.85
CA VAL A 515 31.31 19.76 -36.11
C VAL A 515 32.45 19.65 -37.12
N VAL A 516 32.19 18.99 -38.24
CA VAL A 516 33.18 18.81 -39.31
C VAL A 516 32.77 19.62 -40.54
N ARG A 517 33.77 20.09 -41.34
CA ARG A 517 33.52 20.86 -42.54
C ARG A 517 33.05 19.98 -43.72
N GLU A 518 33.63 18.79 -43.83
CA GLU A 518 33.35 17.83 -44.90
C GLU A 518 33.22 16.42 -44.28
N ARG A 519 32.01 15.89 -44.21
CA ARG A 519 31.72 14.56 -43.70
C ARG A 519 32.46 13.44 -44.47
N ALA A 520 32.65 13.62 -45.78
CA ALA A 520 33.32 12.63 -46.62
C ALA A 520 34.81 12.41 -46.28
N ARG A 521 35.42 13.31 -45.51
CA ARG A 521 36.81 13.17 -45.00
C ARG A 521 36.91 12.36 -43.71
N VAL A 522 35.79 12.11 -43.02
CA VAL A 522 35.79 11.29 -41.82
C VAL A 522 35.90 9.83 -42.17
N ARG A 523 36.88 9.15 -41.62
CA ARG A 523 37.09 7.73 -41.84
C ARG A 523 36.19 6.91 -40.93
N ALA A 524 34.98 6.69 -41.38
CA ALA A 524 33.98 5.99 -40.58
C ALA A 524 34.40 4.55 -40.24
N GLU A 525 35.23 3.92 -41.08
CA GLU A 525 35.77 2.57 -40.89
C GLU A 525 36.71 2.51 -39.67
N ASP A 526 37.54 3.54 -39.47
CA ASP A 526 38.44 3.65 -38.31
C ASP A 526 37.67 3.88 -37.03
N LEU A 527 36.47 4.45 -37.11
CA LEU A 527 35.58 4.74 -36.00
C LEU A 527 34.53 3.62 -35.74
N ALA A 528 34.62 2.51 -36.45
CA ALA A 528 33.63 1.43 -36.40
C ALA A 528 33.50 0.72 -35.03
N GLY A 529 34.42 0.95 -34.11
CA GLY A 529 34.36 0.50 -32.70
C GLY A 529 33.82 1.54 -31.73
N SER A 530 33.53 2.76 -32.18
CA SER A 530 33.07 3.86 -31.34
C SER A 530 31.60 4.18 -31.64
N PRO A 531 30.75 4.47 -30.65
CA PRO A 531 29.34 4.81 -30.89
C PRO A 531 29.21 6.22 -31.47
N LEU A 532 29.41 6.30 -32.78
CA LEU A 532 29.29 7.52 -33.60
C LEU A 532 27.86 7.65 -34.14
N MET A 533 27.24 8.78 -33.88
CA MET A 533 25.93 9.14 -34.44
C MET A 533 26.01 10.46 -35.18
N TRP A 534 25.55 10.52 -36.45
CA TRP A 534 25.47 11.75 -37.21
C TRP A 534 24.14 12.48 -36.93
N VAL A 535 24.21 13.79 -36.67
CA VAL A 535 23.07 14.69 -36.55
C VAL A 535 23.20 15.75 -37.65
N GLY A 536 22.43 15.57 -38.71
CA GLY A 536 22.61 16.37 -39.93
C GLY A 536 23.82 15.93 -40.77
N ASP A 537 24.31 16.83 -41.62
CA ASP A 537 25.36 16.53 -42.59
C ASP A 537 26.79 16.84 -42.07
N ASP A 538 26.91 17.62 -41.00
CA ASP A 538 28.17 18.17 -40.53
C ASP A 538 28.50 17.89 -39.06
N THR A 539 27.57 17.34 -38.30
CA THR A 539 27.73 17.19 -36.86
C THR A 539 27.77 15.70 -36.46
N ALA A 540 28.85 15.30 -35.82
CA ALA A 540 29.05 13.97 -35.29
C ALA A 540 28.93 14.00 -33.74
N HIS A 541 28.15 13.09 -33.17
CA HIS A 541 28.08 12.81 -31.73
C HIS A 541 28.80 11.50 -31.44
N ILE A 542 29.78 11.55 -30.52
CA ILE A 542 30.56 10.39 -30.13
C ILE A 542 30.37 10.19 -28.61
N ALA A 543 29.92 9.02 -28.18
CA ALA A 543 29.71 8.75 -26.77
C ALA A 543 31.03 8.29 -26.12
N PHE A 544 31.48 9.04 -25.09
CA PHE A 544 32.68 8.77 -24.30
C PHE A 544 32.37 8.53 -22.82
N GLY A 545 31.09 8.49 -22.44
CA GLY A 545 30.72 8.39 -21.03
C GLY A 545 31.24 9.58 -20.21
N HIS A 546 31.57 9.35 -18.96
CA HIS A 546 32.06 10.40 -18.05
C HIS A 546 33.44 10.99 -18.43
N ALA A 547 34.13 10.39 -19.39
CA ALA A 547 35.41 10.91 -19.88
C ALA A 547 35.28 11.96 -20.98
N ALA A 548 34.07 12.30 -21.44
CA ALA A 548 33.83 13.22 -22.56
C ALA A 548 34.50 14.59 -22.38
N ASP A 549 34.44 15.18 -21.17
CA ASP A 549 35.10 16.45 -20.87
C ASP A 549 36.61 16.38 -20.99
N GLN A 550 37.22 15.31 -20.50
CA GLN A 550 38.68 15.10 -20.56
C GLN A 550 39.17 14.91 -21.99
N HIS A 551 38.43 14.15 -22.80
CA HIS A 551 38.73 13.91 -24.21
C HIS A 551 38.49 15.15 -25.08
N ALA A 552 37.44 15.94 -24.80
CA ALA A 552 37.25 17.23 -25.45
C ALA A 552 38.41 18.17 -25.21
N ALA A 553 38.85 18.31 -23.96
CA ALA A 553 39.96 19.16 -23.58
C ALA A 553 41.30 18.68 -24.19
N ALA A 554 41.49 17.36 -24.31
CA ALA A 554 42.67 16.80 -24.94
C ALA A 554 42.72 17.06 -26.45
N LEU A 555 41.59 16.87 -27.15
CA LEU A 555 41.46 17.18 -28.59
C LEU A 555 41.63 18.69 -28.86
N GLN A 556 41.02 19.55 -28.06
CA GLN A 556 41.15 21.02 -28.22
C GLN A 556 42.61 21.47 -28.02
N ARG A 557 43.34 20.93 -27.02
CA ARG A 557 44.76 21.20 -26.81
C ARG A 557 45.63 20.73 -28.00
N ALA A 558 45.36 19.53 -28.50
CA ALA A 558 46.09 19.00 -29.65
C ALA A 558 45.83 19.79 -30.94
N LEU A 559 44.62 20.32 -31.14
CA LEU A 559 44.30 21.22 -32.26
C LEU A 559 44.99 22.57 -32.14
N GLN A 560 45.12 23.14 -30.93
CA GLN A 560 45.80 24.43 -30.67
C GLN A 560 47.33 24.33 -30.80
N ALA A 561 47.92 23.16 -30.54
CA ALA A 561 49.34 22.93 -30.64
C ALA A 561 49.86 22.77 -32.08
N ARG A 562 48.97 22.67 -33.09
CA ARG A 562 49.36 22.49 -34.50
C ARG A 562 49.42 23.86 -35.18
N PRO A 563 50.55 24.22 -35.87
CA PRO A 563 50.56 25.42 -36.66
C PRO A 563 49.53 25.35 -37.78
N GLN A 564 48.79 26.48 -38.00
CA GLN A 564 47.77 26.62 -39.05
C GLN A 564 48.38 26.50 -40.45
#